data_db1d7139e061481b4170413c28824eae
#
_entry.id   db1d7139e061481b4170413c28824eae
#
_cell.length_a   1.000
_cell.length_b   1.000
_cell.length_c   1.000
_cell.angle_alpha   90.00
_cell.angle_beta   90.00
_cell.angle_gamma   90.00
#
_symmetry.space_group_name_H-M   'P 1'
#
loop_
_entity.id
_entity.type
_entity.pdbx_description
1 polymer ?
#
loop_
_entity_poly.entity_id
_entity_poly.type
_entity_poly.pdbx_seq_one_letter_code
_entity_poly.pdbx_strand_id
1 'polypeptide(L)'
;PFWREELMADLSRRKGLLPGTTTRRESDEPEVISGIINDFTTGAPLVLCTRNSDFRPGDYEQFTSIPRPGHADFTAGYKYKGFSDMRGGGHFSGRLTWGIVAAGYFARKILSPAIITASLVEAGGEKDTSAAIARAMETNDTVGGVVECVVKNVPKGLGEPGFLSVEAALGMIAF
;
A
#
# COMPACT_ATOMS: atom_id res chain seq x y z
N PRO A 1 18.56 -14.34 -4.50
CA PRO A 1 17.57 -15.30 -4.00
C PRO A 1 16.24 -15.11 -4.71
N PHE A 2 15.62 -16.20 -5.12
CA PHE A 2 14.40 -16.20 -5.94
C PHE A 2 13.23 -15.41 -5.30
N TRP A 3 13.08 -15.49 -3.99
CA TRP A 3 12.04 -14.74 -3.26
C TRP A 3 12.22 -13.22 -3.32
N ARG A 4 13.46 -12.71 -3.42
CA ARG A 4 13.70 -11.27 -3.55
C ARG A 4 13.20 -10.74 -4.89
N GLU A 5 13.42 -11.47 -5.96
CA GLU A 5 12.98 -11.10 -7.31
C GLU A 5 11.45 -11.07 -7.38
N GLU A 6 10.77 -12.07 -6.82
CA GLU A 6 9.31 -12.10 -6.73
C GLU A 6 8.75 -10.96 -5.87
N LEU A 7 9.36 -10.69 -4.70
CA LEU A 7 8.97 -9.59 -3.84
C LEU A 7 9.17 -8.23 -4.54
N MET A 8 10.30 -8.04 -5.24
CA MET A 8 10.56 -6.83 -6.01
C MET A 8 9.57 -6.65 -7.16
N ALA A 9 9.11 -7.73 -7.80
CA ALA A 9 8.07 -7.67 -8.81
C ALA A 9 6.75 -7.16 -8.21
N ASP A 10 6.33 -7.64 -7.04
CA ASP A 10 5.16 -7.13 -6.34
C ASP A 10 5.32 -5.67 -5.90
N LEU A 11 6.46 -5.31 -5.33
CA LEU A 11 6.77 -3.94 -4.91
C LEU A 11 6.82 -2.97 -6.10
N SER A 12 7.26 -3.43 -7.27
CA SER A 12 7.30 -2.60 -8.48
C SER A 12 5.92 -2.14 -8.93
N ARG A 13 4.86 -2.94 -8.67
CA ARG A 13 3.48 -2.60 -9.01
C ARG A 13 2.94 -1.39 -8.22
N ARG A 14 3.48 -1.11 -7.03
CA ARG A 14 3.11 0.07 -6.25
C ARG A 14 3.84 1.35 -6.70
N LYS A 15 4.90 1.22 -7.49
CA LYS A 15 5.64 2.37 -8.01
C LYS A 15 4.79 3.12 -9.03
N GLY A 16 4.87 4.44 -9.00
CA GLY A 16 4.18 5.31 -9.94
C GLY A 16 4.75 5.21 -11.36
N LEU A 17 4.49 4.09 -12.05
CA LEU A 17 4.96 3.86 -13.42
C LEU A 17 3.88 4.10 -14.48
N LEU A 18 2.62 4.19 -14.04
CA LEU A 18 1.47 4.40 -14.93
C LEU A 18 1.13 5.90 -15.04
N PRO A 19 0.54 6.34 -16.16
CA PRO A 19 0.02 7.70 -16.30
C PRO A 19 -0.93 8.06 -15.13
N GLY A 20 -0.87 9.30 -14.64
CA GLY A 20 -1.68 9.75 -13.52
C GLY A 20 -1.19 9.35 -12.12
N THR A 21 -0.07 8.63 -12.02
CA THR A 21 0.53 8.25 -10.74
C THR A 21 1.68 9.17 -10.34
N THR A 22 2.18 9.01 -9.10
CA THR A 22 3.29 9.83 -8.58
C THR A 22 4.55 9.73 -9.42
N THR A 23 5.28 10.85 -9.54
CA THR A 23 6.58 10.93 -10.22
C THR A 23 7.76 10.52 -9.33
N ARG A 24 7.53 10.30 -8.03
CA ARG A 24 8.59 9.90 -7.09
C ARG A 24 9.14 8.53 -7.43
N ARG A 25 10.47 8.41 -7.41
CA ARG A 25 11.18 7.17 -7.68
C ARG A 25 12.00 6.77 -6.46
N GLU A 26 11.57 5.69 -5.83
CA GLU A 26 12.30 5.06 -4.73
C GLU A 26 12.80 3.69 -5.17
N SER A 27 13.95 3.25 -4.67
CA SER A 27 14.45 1.91 -4.97
C SER A 27 13.51 0.84 -4.44
N ASP A 28 12.87 1.11 -3.27
CA ASP A 28 12.01 0.17 -2.55
C ASP A 28 12.68 -1.17 -2.22
N GLU A 29 14.02 -1.20 -2.26
CA GLU A 29 14.79 -2.42 -2.05
C GLU A 29 14.67 -2.92 -0.60
N PRO A 30 14.27 -4.20 -0.39
CA PRO A 30 14.08 -4.73 0.94
C PRO A 30 15.41 -5.13 1.58
N GLU A 31 15.67 -4.63 2.78
CA GLU A 31 16.69 -5.13 3.69
C GLU A 31 16.06 -6.11 4.68
N VAL A 32 16.65 -7.28 4.85
CA VAL A 32 16.21 -8.25 5.87
C VAL A 32 16.96 -7.96 7.16
N ILE A 33 16.22 -7.62 8.18
CA ILE A 33 16.77 -7.37 9.53
C ILE A 33 16.72 -8.66 10.36
N SER A 34 15.66 -9.45 10.23
CA SER A 34 15.46 -10.68 11.00
C SER A 34 14.53 -11.64 10.27
N GLY A 35 14.56 -12.90 10.66
CA GLY A 35 13.57 -13.92 10.28
C GLY A 35 13.90 -14.72 9.02
N ILE A 36 14.98 -14.41 8.28
CA ILE A 36 15.42 -15.17 7.11
C ILE A 36 16.92 -15.47 7.21
N ILE A 37 17.30 -16.72 7.00
CA ILE A 37 18.70 -17.18 6.85
C ILE A 37 18.77 -18.14 5.65
N ASN A 38 19.72 -17.95 4.78
CA ASN A 38 19.94 -18.78 3.59
C ASN A 38 18.63 -19.01 2.78
N ASP A 39 17.84 -17.94 2.62
CA ASP A 39 16.57 -17.91 1.89
C ASP A 39 15.40 -18.68 2.55
N PHE A 40 15.57 -19.14 3.77
CA PHE A 40 14.52 -19.81 4.53
C PHE A 40 14.10 -18.98 5.74
N THR A 41 12.79 -19.02 6.04
CA THR A 41 12.27 -18.43 7.28
C THR A 41 12.73 -19.26 8.48
N THR A 42 13.12 -18.57 9.57
CA THR A 42 13.70 -19.22 10.77
C THR A 42 12.68 -19.50 11.85
N GLY A 43 11.43 -19.08 11.68
CA GLY A 43 10.42 -19.08 12.74
C GLY A 43 10.52 -17.89 13.72
N ALA A 44 11.60 -17.12 13.67
CA ALA A 44 11.68 -15.83 14.36
C ALA A 44 10.81 -14.78 13.66
N PRO A 45 10.47 -13.65 14.31
CA PRO A 45 9.76 -12.56 13.68
C PRO A 45 10.47 -12.11 12.39
N LEU A 46 9.72 -12.07 11.29
CA LEU A 46 10.21 -11.57 10.02
C LEU A 46 10.17 -10.05 10.02
N VAL A 47 11.34 -9.42 9.94
CA VAL A 47 11.48 -7.97 9.90
C VAL A 47 12.18 -7.56 8.61
N LEU A 48 11.45 -6.79 7.80
CA LEU A 48 11.97 -6.16 6.59
C LEU A 48 11.93 -4.65 6.75
N CYS A 49 12.91 -3.97 6.18
CA CYS A 49 12.87 -2.52 6.07
C CYS A 49 13.28 -2.08 4.67
N THR A 50 12.98 -0.84 4.33
CA THR A 50 13.50 -0.15 3.16
C THR A 50 13.91 1.26 3.57
N ARG A 51 14.96 1.78 2.93
CA ARG A 51 15.42 3.15 3.18
C ARG A 51 14.67 4.13 2.28
N ASN A 52 14.25 5.24 2.88
CA ASN A 52 13.70 6.35 2.13
C ASN A 52 14.85 7.16 1.51
N SER A 53 15.05 7.05 0.20
CA SER A 53 16.13 7.74 -0.52
C SER A 53 15.71 9.11 -1.08
N ASP A 54 14.41 9.34 -1.33
CA ASP A 54 13.87 10.63 -1.83
C ASP A 54 13.16 11.39 -0.71
N PHE A 55 13.89 11.67 0.38
CA PHE A 55 13.38 12.35 1.56
C PHE A 55 13.66 13.86 1.46
N ARG A 56 12.61 14.69 1.39
CA ARG A 56 12.67 16.15 1.29
C ARG A 56 11.85 16.79 2.43
N PRO A 57 12.40 16.93 3.63
CA PRO A 57 11.66 17.44 4.79
C PRO A 57 11.06 18.83 4.58
N GLY A 58 11.79 19.73 3.92
CA GLY A 58 11.35 21.11 3.69
C GLY A 58 10.07 21.25 2.89
N ASP A 59 9.75 20.28 2.02
CA ASP A 59 8.50 20.29 1.24
C ASP A 59 7.25 20.17 2.14
N TYR A 60 7.41 19.74 3.40
CA TYR A 60 6.31 19.46 4.32
C TYR A 60 6.16 20.47 5.44
N GLU A 61 7.11 21.38 5.65
CA GLU A 61 7.11 22.33 6.76
C GLU A 61 5.88 23.24 6.76
N GLN A 62 5.46 23.71 5.59
CA GLN A 62 4.28 24.55 5.44
C GLN A 62 2.97 23.86 5.87
N PHE A 63 2.91 22.53 5.80
CA PHE A 63 1.69 21.76 6.09
C PHE A 63 1.43 21.60 7.59
N THR A 64 2.37 21.99 8.43
CA THR A 64 2.16 22.10 9.88
C THR A 64 1.19 23.22 10.24
N SER A 65 1.17 24.29 9.45
CA SER A 65 0.30 25.46 9.65
C SER A 65 -0.84 25.57 8.65
N ILE A 66 -0.64 25.04 7.43
CA ILE A 66 -1.63 25.09 6.34
C ILE A 66 -1.90 23.65 5.87
N PRO A 67 -2.91 22.98 6.47
CA PRO A 67 -3.22 21.61 6.13
C PRO A 67 -3.61 21.44 4.66
N ARG A 68 -3.15 20.38 4.01
CA ARG A 68 -3.52 20.06 2.63
C ARG A 68 -4.99 19.62 2.55
N PRO A 69 -5.76 20.14 1.60
CA PRO A 69 -7.10 19.62 1.30
C PRO A 69 -7.05 18.12 0.93
N GLY A 70 -8.02 17.35 1.42
CA GLY A 70 -8.10 15.92 1.12
C GLY A 70 -7.02 15.04 1.76
N HIS A 71 -6.21 15.59 2.68
CA HIS A 71 -5.18 14.87 3.42
C HIS A 71 -5.47 14.85 4.93
N ALA A 72 -4.77 13.99 5.67
CA ALA A 72 -4.98 13.81 7.10
C ALA A 72 -4.32 14.90 7.98
N ASP A 73 -3.67 15.91 7.43
CA ASP A 73 -2.89 16.90 8.17
C ASP A 73 -3.71 17.58 9.28
N PHE A 74 -4.92 18.06 8.93
CA PHE A 74 -5.81 18.74 9.89
C PHE A 74 -6.25 17.82 11.03
N THR A 75 -6.77 16.65 10.68
CA THR A 75 -7.27 15.67 11.66
C THR A 75 -6.15 15.08 12.50
N ALA A 76 -4.94 14.91 11.93
CA ALA A 76 -3.76 14.50 12.66
C ALA A 76 -3.35 15.52 13.73
N GLY A 77 -3.39 16.80 13.41
CA GLY A 77 -3.11 17.88 14.37
C GLY A 77 -4.00 17.78 15.61
N TYR A 78 -5.30 17.53 15.41
CA TYR A 78 -6.25 17.33 16.52
C TYR A 78 -6.01 16.02 17.27
N LYS A 79 -5.93 14.90 16.54
CA LYS A 79 -5.81 13.56 17.12
C LYS A 79 -4.54 13.41 17.97
N TYR A 80 -3.44 13.92 17.47
CA TYR A 80 -2.13 13.79 18.12
C TYR A 80 -1.69 15.05 18.86
N LYS A 81 -2.57 16.04 19.01
CA LYS A 81 -2.32 17.27 19.78
C LYS A 81 -1.04 18.01 19.36
N GLY A 82 -0.75 18.02 18.07
CA GLY A 82 0.45 18.61 17.49
C GLY A 82 1.73 17.78 17.58
N PHE A 83 1.69 16.57 18.14
CA PHE A 83 2.85 15.68 18.29
C PHE A 83 3.02 14.68 17.13
N SER A 84 2.40 14.92 15.99
CA SER A 84 2.61 14.10 14.80
C SER A 84 3.87 14.51 14.05
N ASP A 85 4.69 13.54 13.64
CA ASP A 85 5.81 13.79 12.73
C ASP A 85 5.29 13.91 11.30
N MET A 86 5.26 15.14 10.78
CA MET A 86 4.74 15.45 9.45
C MET A 86 5.80 15.34 8.35
N ARG A 87 7.07 15.06 8.70
CA ARG A 87 8.15 14.93 7.71
C ARG A 87 7.85 13.79 6.74
N GLY A 88 7.86 14.08 5.45
CA GLY A 88 7.54 13.08 4.42
C GLY A 88 6.09 12.59 4.42
N GLY A 89 5.16 13.31 5.09
CA GLY A 89 3.77 12.92 5.28
C GLY A 89 3.51 12.00 6.47
N GLY A 90 4.57 11.67 7.24
CA GLY A 90 4.48 10.84 8.45
C GLY A 90 3.85 9.47 8.17
N HIS A 91 3.07 8.96 9.13
CA HIS A 91 2.36 7.69 8.97
C HIS A 91 1.03 7.79 8.19
N PHE A 92 0.74 8.94 7.59
CA PHE A 92 -0.33 9.12 6.60
C PHE A 92 0.21 9.09 5.16
N SER A 93 1.52 8.85 4.99
CA SER A 93 2.13 8.73 3.68
C SER A 93 1.74 7.42 2.97
N GLY A 94 1.39 7.50 1.69
CA GLY A 94 1.21 6.31 0.84
C GLY A 94 2.46 5.40 0.77
N ARG A 95 3.62 5.89 1.22
CA ARG A 95 4.85 5.10 1.35
C ARG A 95 4.70 3.90 2.29
N LEU A 96 3.84 3.99 3.31
CA LEU A 96 3.58 2.89 4.24
C LEU A 96 2.96 1.67 3.57
N THR A 97 2.36 1.82 2.40
CA THR A 97 1.86 0.69 1.60
C THR A 97 2.97 -0.28 1.18
N TRP A 98 4.25 0.14 1.21
CA TRP A 98 5.38 -0.76 1.02
C TRP A 98 5.33 -1.95 1.99
N GLY A 99 5.13 -1.68 3.27
CA GLY A 99 5.03 -2.72 4.31
C GLY A 99 3.85 -3.67 4.08
N ILE A 100 2.71 -3.13 3.65
CA ILE A 100 1.50 -3.93 3.35
C ILE A 100 1.76 -4.86 2.16
N VAL A 101 2.38 -4.37 1.09
CA VAL A 101 2.71 -5.18 -0.10
C VAL A 101 3.74 -6.25 0.25
N ALA A 102 4.79 -5.89 1.01
CA ALA A 102 5.80 -6.85 1.45
C ALA A 102 5.20 -7.96 2.33
N ALA A 103 4.35 -7.60 3.30
CA ALA A 103 3.64 -8.58 4.12
C ALA A 103 2.71 -9.46 3.28
N GLY A 104 1.99 -8.87 2.31
CA GLY A 104 1.11 -9.56 1.37
C GLY A 104 1.82 -10.61 0.52
N TYR A 105 3.07 -10.35 0.12
CA TYR A 105 3.90 -11.34 -0.58
C TYR A 105 4.08 -12.62 0.25
N PHE A 106 4.50 -12.50 1.51
CA PHE A 106 4.69 -13.66 2.39
C PHE A 106 3.37 -14.34 2.75
N ALA A 107 2.32 -13.56 3.02
CA ALA A 107 0.99 -14.09 3.32
C ALA A 107 0.46 -14.93 2.14
N ARG A 108 0.65 -14.48 0.90
CA ARG A 108 0.26 -15.23 -0.30
C ARG A 108 0.96 -16.57 -0.42
N LYS A 109 2.26 -16.66 -0.04
CA LYS A 109 2.99 -17.94 0.01
C LYS A 109 2.39 -18.91 1.05
N ILE A 110 1.98 -18.40 2.21
CA ILE A 110 1.33 -19.19 3.27
C ILE A 110 -0.05 -19.67 2.82
N LEU A 111 -0.80 -18.83 2.12
CA LEU A 111 -2.17 -19.12 1.66
C LEU A 111 -2.23 -20.04 0.43
N SER A 112 -1.10 -20.49 -0.12
CA SER A 112 -1.11 -21.45 -1.24
C SER A 112 -1.98 -22.67 -0.90
N PRO A 113 -2.88 -23.13 -1.82
CA PRO A 113 -2.98 -22.81 -3.24
C PRO A 113 -3.96 -21.67 -3.58
N ALA A 114 -4.32 -20.79 -2.65
CA ALA A 114 -5.19 -19.65 -2.96
C ALA A 114 -4.53 -18.70 -4.00
N ILE A 115 -5.33 -18.24 -4.93
CA ILE A 115 -4.91 -17.31 -5.99
C ILE A 115 -5.65 -16.00 -5.78
N ILE A 116 -4.90 -14.92 -5.58
CA ILE A 116 -5.42 -13.57 -5.33
C ILE A 116 -5.11 -12.71 -6.55
N THR A 117 -6.16 -12.13 -7.15
CA THR A 117 -6.04 -11.19 -8.27
C THR A 117 -6.80 -9.92 -7.95
N ALA A 118 -6.23 -8.78 -8.28
CA ALA A 118 -6.89 -7.48 -8.11
C ALA A 118 -6.74 -6.66 -9.40
N SER A 119 -7.81 -5.97 -9.80
CA SER A 119 -7.85 -5.12 -10.99
C SER A 119 -8.70 -3.88 -10.74
N LEU A 120 -8.31 -2.77 -11.37
CA LEU A 120 -9.13 -1.57 -11.45
C LEU A 120 -10.22 -1.83 -12.51
N VAL A 121 -11.47 -1.85 -12.08
CA VAL A 121 -12.61 -2.18 -12.97
C VAL A 121 -13.41 -0.95 -13.37
N GLU A 122 -13.25 0.15 -12.64
CA GLU A 122 -13.92 1.41 -12.91
C GLU A 122 -13.08 2.59 -12.44
N ALA A 123 -13.09 3.70 -13.19
CA ALA A 123 -12.53 4.98 -12.79
C ALA A 123 -13.47 6.10 -13.18
N GLY A 124 -13.77 7.03 -12.24
CA GLY A 124 -14.67 8.14 -12.47
C GLY A 124 -16.10 7.74 -12.88
N GLY A 125 -16.57 6.54 -12.48
CA GLY A 125 -17.86 5.98 -12.87
C GLY A 125 -17.87 5.31 -14.25
N GLU A 126 -16.71 5.15 -14.90
CA GLU A 126 -16.58 4.59 -16.23
C GLU A 126 -15.74 3.32 -16.26
N LYS A 127 -16.13 2.36 -17.12
CA LYS A 127 -15.38 1.10 -17.32
C LYS A 127 -14.13 1.29 -18.16
N ASP A 128 -14.09 2.29 -19.03
CA ASP A 128 -12.85 2.69 -19.71
C ASP A 128 -12.01 3.53 -18.77
N THR A 129 -11.30 2.83 -17.89
CA THR A 129 -10.48 3.44 -16.84
C THR A 129 -9.35 4.29 -17.41
N SER A 130 -8.81 3.92 -18.57
CA SER A 130 -7.71 4.65 -19.22
C SER A 130 -8.19 6.01 -19.74
N ALA A 131 -9.33 6.05 -20.40
CA ALA A 131 -9.91 7.29 -20.89
C ALA A 131 -10.32 8.24 -19.74
N ALA A 132 -10.91 7.70 -18.66
CA ALA A 132 -11.28 8.49 -17.49
C ALA A 132 -10.06 9.12 -16.80
N ILE A 133 -8.97 8.35 -16.63
CA ILE A 133 -7.71 8.86 -16.06
C ILE A 133 -7.09 9.92 -16.96
N ALA A 134 -7.06 9.70 -18.28
CA ALA A 134 -6.48 10.67 -19.23
C ALA A 134 -7.21 12.03 -19.15
N ARG A 135 -8.55 12.04 -19.10
CA ARG A 135 -9.32 13.27 -18.93
C ARG A 135 -9.03 14.01 -17.63
N ALA A 136 -8.93 13.26 -16.52
CA ALA A 136 -8.59 13.86 -15.24
C ALA A 136 -7.18 14.51 -15.26
N MET A 137 -6.22 13.87 -15.94
CA MET A 137 -4.88 14.45 -16.12
C MET A 137 -4.90 15.74 -16.95
N GLU A 138 -5.69 15.80 -18.03
CA GLU A 138 -5.83 16.99 -18.88
C GLU A 138 -6.38 18.18 -18.09
N THR A 139 -7.28 17.94 -17.14
CA THR A 139 -7.91 18.99 -16.32
C THR A 139 -7.20 19.20 -14.98
N ASN A 140 -6.09 18.51 -14.70
CA ASN A 140 -5.40 18.48 -13.40
C ASN A 140 -6.34 18.17 -12.24
N ASP A 141 -7.27 17.24 -12.46
CA ASP A 141 -8.26 16.78 -11.48
C ASP A 141 -7.94 15.35 -11.02
N THR A 142 -8.75 14.83 -10.10
CA THR A 142 -8.65 13.46 -9.58
C THR A 142 -9.93 12.70 -9.82
N VAL A 143 -9.83 11.38 -9.97
CA VAL A 143 -10.99 10.50 -10.08
C VAL A 143 -10.92 9.40 -9.02
N GLY A 144 -12.08 9.01 -8.51
CA GLY A 144 -12.23 7.80 -7.72
C GLY A 144 -12.17 6.56 -8.61
N GLY A 145 -11.99 5.39 -8.00
CA GLY A 145 -11.99 4.13 -8.74
C GLY A 145 -12.56 2.98 -7.93
N VAL A 146 -12.94 1.92 -8.63
CA VAL A 146 -13.38 0.66 -8.03
C VAL A 146 -12.35 -0.41 -8.36
N VAL A 147 -11.79 -1.02 -7.31
CA VAL A 147 -10.89 -2.16 -7.43
C VAL A 147 -11.66 -3.42 -7.07
N GLU A 148 -11.68 -4.39 -7.99
CA GLU A 148 -12.18 -5.73 -7.72
C GLU A 148 -11.03 -6.62 -7.31
N CYS A 149 -11.20 -7.34 -6.18
CA CYS A 149 -10.26 -8.37 -5.72
C CYS A 149 -10.95 -9.72 -5.71
N VAL A 150 -10.42 -10.67 -6.48
CA VAL A 150 -10.96 -12.04 -6.58
C VAL A 150 -9.98 -13.02 -5.97
N VAL A 151 -10.46 -13.84 -5.04
CA VAL A 151 -9.67 -14.92 -4.43
C VAL A 151 -10.27 -16.26 -4.81
N LYS A 152 -9.46 -17.12 -5.42
CA LYS A 152 -9.84 -18.49 -5.83
C LYS A 152 -9.12 -19.52 -4.97
N ASN A 153 -9.66 -20.74 -4.91
CA ASN A 153 -9.10 -21.86 -4.16
C ASN A 153 -8.95 -21.58 -2.65
N VAL A 154 -9.90 -20.83 -2.10
CA VAL A 154 -9.93 -20.54 -0.65
C VAL A 154 -10.20 -21.82 0.13
N PRO A 155 -9.43 -22.11 1.19
CA PRO A 155 -9.70 -23.26 2.05
C PRO A 155 -11.10 -23.17 2.70
N LYS A 156 -11.78 -24.32 2.81
CA LYS A 156 -13.03 -24.38 3.56
C LYS A 156 -12.76 -24.17 5.05
N GLY A 157 -13.62 -23.41 5.72
CA GLY A 157 -13.50 -23.13 7.15
C GLY A 157 -12.55 -21.98 7.50
N LEU A 158 -12.22 -21.13 6.52
CA LEU A 158 -11.48 -19.89 6.78
C LEU A 158 -12.36 -18.89 7.54
N GLY A 159 -11.76 -18.20 8.52
CA GLY A 159 -12.45 -17.25 9.38
C GLY A 159 -13.15 -17.94 10.57
N GLU A 160 -13.59 -17.12 11.52
CA GLU A 160 -14.26 -17.53 12.72
C GLU A 160 -15.69 -16.97 12.78
N PRO A 161 -16.63 -17.63 13.44
CA PRO A 161 -17.97 -17.07 13.60
C PRO A 161 -17.94 -15.79 14.43
N GLY A 162 -18.84 -14.87 14.12
CA GLY A 162 -19.00 -13.60 14.84
C GLY A 162 -17.96 -12.56 14.46
N PHE A 163 -17.08 -12.14 15.38
CA PHE A 163 -16.22 -10.96 15.23
C PHE A 163 -15.01 -11.14 14.31
N LEU A 164 -14.60 -12.36 14.05
CA LEU A 164 -13.41 -12.67 13.23
C LEU A 164 -13.78 -13.39 11.93
N SER A 165 -14.96 -13.10 11.40
CA SER A 165 -15.31 -13.58 10.06
C SER A 165 -14.38 -13.02 9.00
N VAL A 166 -14.31 -13.68 7.85
CA VAL A 166 -13.47 -13.21 6.71
C VAL A 166 -13.87 -11.79 6.31
N GLU A 167 -15.17 -11.50 6.27
CA GLU A 167 -15.70 -10.17 5.92
C GLU A 167 -15.27 -9.11 6.94
N ALA A 168 -15.31 -9.45 8.24
CA ALA A 168 -14.88 -8.52 9.30
C ALA A 168 -13.38 -8.20 9.17
N ALA A 169 -12.54 -9.21 8.92
CA ALA A 169 -11.10 -9.02 8.72
C ALA A 169 -10.80 -8.20 7.44
N LEU A 170 -11.50 -8.47 6.35
CA LEU A 170 -11.36 -7.71 5.11
C LEU A 170 -11.82 -6.26 5.30
N GLY A 171 -12.96 -6.04 5.96
CA GLY A 171 -13.45 -4.69 6.28
C GLY A 171 -12.47 -3.89 7.12
N MET A 172 -11.85 -4.51 8.14
CA MET A 172 -10.86 -3.85 9.00
C MET A 172 -9.57 -3.44 8.26
N ILE A 173 -9.20 -4.14 7.19
CA ILE A 173 -8.03 -3.79 6.37
C ILE A 173 -8.38 -2.74 5.31
N ALA A 174 -9.61 -2.75 4.78
CA ALA A 174 -10.05 -1.88 3.70
C ALA A 174 -10.41 -0.46 4.18
N PHE A 175 -10.77 -0.29 5.46
CA PHE A 175 -11.20 0.95 6.10
C PHE A 175 -10.42 1.23 7.39
#